data_50b9137601c99b5e308652be9ac92637
#
_entry.id   50b9137601c99b5e308652be9ac92637
#
_cell.length_a   1.000
_cell.length_b   1.000
_cell.length_c   1.000
_cell.angle_alpha   90.00
_cell.angle_beta   90.00
_cell.angle_gamma   90.00
#
_symmetry.space_group_name_H-M   'P 1'
#
loop_
_entity.id
_entity.type
_entity.pdbx_description
1 polymer ?
#
loop_
_entity_poly.entity_id
_entity_poly.type
_entity_poly.pdbx_seq_one_letter_code
_entity_poly.pdbx_strand_id
1 'polypeptide(L)'
;MMHDDDFLGGGPSLPAVKFTNPGDIVKGTVTAVKKLEDRDLATGQVKTWTNGDPKFVYVMTLATDAGEVNLWVRGQMVSAIREAAHTASVKQMVGTTLAVQFTGLGEAKKGFHAPKLFKAQVKPGSTVTADDLL
;
A
#
# COMPACT_ATOMS: atom_id res chain seq x y z
N MET A 1 20.24 20.18 -11.68
CA MET A 1 19.91 19.90 -13.07
C MET A 1 18.88 18.79 -13.14
N MET A 2 17.88 18.96 -13.94
CA MET A 2 16.92 17.89 -14.18
C MET A 2 17.64 16.77 -14.94
N HIS A 3 17.53 15.57 -14.46
CA HIS A 3 18.09 14.43 -15.16
C HIS A 3 17.22 14.08 -16.36
N ASP A 4 17.85 13.61 -17.40
CA ASP A 4 17.11 13.15 -18.57
C ASP A 4 16.10 12.05 -18.18
N ASP A 5 16.47 11.22 -17.21
CA ASP A 5 15.57 10.18 -16.70
C ASP A 5 14.29 10.77 -16.12
N ASP A 6 14.40 11.82 -15.34
CA ASP A 6 13.24 12.48 -14.77
C ASP A 6 12.40 13.11 -15.86
N PHE A 7 13.06 13.64 -16.86
CA PHE A 7 12.39 14.33 -17.96
C PHE A 7 11.74 13.36 -18.93
N LEU A 8 12.44 12.27 -19.24
CA LEU A 8 12.03 11.32 -20.26
C LEU A 8 11.38 10.06 -19.68
N GLY A 9 11.78 9.69 -18.48
CA GLY A 9 11.47 8.40 -17.91
C GLY A 9 10.30 8.32 -16.98
N GLY A 10 9.49 9.33 -16.88
CA GLY A 10 8.30 9.23 -16.06
C GLY A 10 8.18 10.29 -14.99
N GLY A 11 9.04 11.25 -14.98
CA GLY A 11 8.94 12.37 -14.06
C GLY A 11 9.21 12.00 -12.61
N PRO A 12 8.89 12.90 -11.69
CA PRO A 12 9.15 12.68 -10.27
C PRO A 12 8.31 11.53 -9.73
N SER A 13 8.91 10.77 -8.82
CA SER A 13 8.20 9.72 -8.10
C SER A 13 7.12 10.33 -7.24
N LEU A 14 6.01 9.62 -7.12
CA LEU A 14 4.94 10.05 -6.24
C LEU A 14 5.38 9.97 -4.78
N PRO A 15 4.87 10.85 -3.92
CA PRO A 15 5.18 10.78 -2.49
C PRO A 15 4.76 9.42 -1.92
N ALA A 16 5.60 8.88 -1.07
CA ALA A 16 5.28 7.67 -0.33
C ALA A 16 4.53 8.02 0.95
N VAL A 17 3.49 7.26 1.25
CA VAL A 17 2.76 7.42 2.50
C VAL A 17 3.64 6.99 3.66
N LYS A 18 3.71 7.80 4.70
CA LYS A 18 4.43 7.49 5.93
C LYS A 18 3.48 7.49 7.10
N PHE A 19 3.56 6.44 7.91
CA PHE A 19 2.81 6.36 9.16
C PHE A 19 3.78 6.54 10.31
N THR A 20 3.70 7.67 10.97
CA THR A 20 4.64 8.05 12.03
C THR A 20 4.01 7.88 13.40
N ASN A 21 2.78 8.32 13.57
CA ASN A 21 2.09 8.31 14.85
C ASN A 21 0.81 7.48 14.78
N PRO A 22 0.47 6.78 15.89
CA PRO A 22 -0.83 6.11 15.94
C PRO A 22 -1.95 7.10 15.63
N GLY A 23 -2.86 6.68 14.77
CA GLY A 23 -3.93 7.53 14.28
C GLY A 23 -3.68 8.09 12.89
N ASP A 24 -2.44 8.05 12.41
CA ASP A 24 -2.16 8.49 11.04
C ASP A 24 -2.96 7.64 10.07
N ILE A 25 -3.59 8.30 9.10
CA ILE A 25 -4.48 7.64 8.16
C ILE A 25 -4.24 8.15 6.74
N VAL A 26 -4.36 7.25 5.77
CA VAL A 26 -4.43 7.61 4.36
C VAL A 26 -5.72 7.06 3.78
N LYS A 27 -6.36 7.84 2.93
CA LYS A 27 -7.58 7.43 2.24
C LYS A 27 -7.56 7.93 0.81
N GLY A 28 -7.91 7.06 -0.12
CA GLY A 28 -7.97 7.45 -1.52
C GLY A 28 -8.50 6.32 -2.38
N THR A 29 -8.64 6.61 -3.66
CA THR A 29 -9.04 5.62 -4.65
C THR A 29 -7.79 4.94 -5.21
N VAL A 30 -7.79 3.61 -5.21
CA VAL A 30 -6.68 2.83 -5.76
C VAL A 30 -6.71 2.94 -7.28
N THR A 31 -5.66 3.51 -7.85
CA THR A 31 -5.56 3.69 -9.31
C THR A 31 -4.61 2.70 -9.95
N ALA A 32 -3.68 2.13 -9.18
CA ALA A 32 -2.74 1.15 -9.69
C ALA A 32 -2.22 0.28 -8.56
N VAL A 33 -1.88 -0.95 -8.87
CA VAL A 33 -1.24 -1.88 -7.93
C VAL A 33 -0.06 -2.52 -8.63
N LYS A 34 1.11 -2.46 -7.99
CA LYS A 34 2.34 -3.10 -8.45
C LYS A 34 2.80 -4.11 -7.43
N LYS A 35 3.28 -5.25 -7.88
CA LYS A 35 3.91 -6.25 -7.03
C LYS A 35 5.40 -6.24 -7.30
N LEU A 36 6.21 -6.03 -6.28
CA LEU A 36 7.65 -5.97 -6.38
C LEU A 36 8.27 -6.97 -5.42
N GLU A 37 9.45 -7.47 -5.76
CA GLU A 37 10.23 -8.24 -4.80
C GLU A 37 10.76 -7.30 -3.72
N ASP A 38 10.62 -7.73 -2.46
CA ASP A 38 11.11 -6.94 -1.32
C ASP A 38 12.61 -7.17 -1.21
N ARG A 39 13.39 -6.12 -1.47
CA ARG A 39 14.85 -6.19 -1.50
C ARG A 39 15.47 -5.46 -0.33
N ASP A 40 16.57 -6.02 0.14
CA ASP A 40 17.39 -5.33 1.14
C ASP A 40 18.04 -4.11 0.49
N LEU A 41 17.86 -2.94 1.10
CA LEU A 41 18.37 -1.69 0.54
C LEU A 41 19.90 -1.63 0.55
N ALA A 42 20.54 -2.33 1.50
CA ALA A 42 22.00 -2.29 1.61
C ALA A 42 22.69 -3.24 0.62
N THR A 43 22.10 -4.39 0.36
CA THR A 43 22.72 -5.44 -0.47
C THR A 43 22.06 -5.62 -1.83
N GLY A 44 20.85 -5.13 -2.00
CA GLY A 44 20.07 -5.34 -3.21
C GLY A 44 19.51 -6.74 -3.36
N GLN A 45 19.76 -7.62 -2.39
CA GLN A 45 19.28 -8.99 -2.44
C GLN A 45 17.81 -9.08 -2.08
N VAL A 46 17.10 -10.01 -2.73
CA VAL A 46 15.70 -10.28 -2.43
C VAL A 46 15.59 -10.88 -1.04
N LYS A 47 14.73 -10.29 -0.21
CA LYS A 47 14.41 -10.86 1.09
C LYS A 47 13.59 -12.13 0.90
N THR A 48 13.84 -13.12 1.74
CA THR A 48 13.15 -14.41 1.65
C THR A 48 12.52 -14.77 2.98
N TRP A 49 11.47 -15.59 2.90
CA TRP A 49 10.92 -16.25 4.07
C TRP A 49 11.86 -17.37 4.51
N THR A 50 11.61 -17.93 5.70
CA THR A 50 12.42 -19.04 6.22
C THR A 50 12.47 -20.25 5.29
N ASN A 51 11.44 -20.45 4.48
CA ASN A 51 11.40 -21.55 3.52
C ASN A 51 12.12 -21.25 2.19
N GLY A 52 12.70 -20.07 2.06
CA GLY A 52 13.42 -19.66 0.85
C GLY A 52 12.58 -18.94 -0.21
N ASP A 53 11.29 -18.87 -0.02
CA ASP A 53 10.42 -18.14 -0.97
C ASP A 53 10.67 -16.65 -0.90
N PRO A 54 10.64 -15.93 -2.03
CA PRO A 54 10.86 -14.48 -2.03
C PRO A 54 9.72 -13.76 -1.33
N LYS A 55 10.06 -12.68 -0.62
CA LYS A 55 9.07 -11.77 -0.06
C LYS A 55 8.71 -10.74 -1.12
N PHE A 56 7.46 -10.32 -1.09
CA PHE A 56 6.97 -9.29 -2.00
C PHE A 56 6.43 -8.11 -1.24
N VAL A 57 6.49 -6.95 -1.88
CA VAL A 57 5.85 -5.74 -1.42
C VAL A 57 4.92 -5.27 -2.53
N TYR A 58 3.79 -4.71 -2.14
CA TYR A 58 2.84 -4.15 -3.10
C TYR A 58 2.89 -2.64 -3.00
N VAL A 59 2.89 -1.97 -4.13
CA VAL A 59 2.78 -0.51 -4.18
C VAL A 59 1.43 -0.18 -4.76
N MET A 60 0.59 0.43 -3.94
CA MET A 60 -0.74 0.87 -4.37
C MET A 60 -0.72 2.38 -4.53
N THR A 61 -1.05 2.85 -5.72
CA THR A 61 -1.18 4.28 -5.95
C THR A 61 -2.59 4.70 -5.59
N LEU A 62 -2.69 5.69 -4.72
CA LEU A 62 -3.96 6.21 -4.24
C LEU A 62 -4.16 7.64 -4.72
N ALA A 63 -5.31 7.90 -5.31
CA ALA A 63 -5.73 9.26 -5.62
C ALA A 63 -6.43 9.82 -4.39
N THR A 64 -5.78 10.77 -3.73
CA THR A 64 -6.31 11.42 -2.53
C THR A 64 -6.72 12.86 -2.84
N ASP A 65 -7.40 13.51 -1.90
CA ASP A 65 -7.77 14.91 -2.03
C ASP A 65 -6.56 15.82 -2.20
N ALA A 66 -5.41 15.40 -1.68
CA ALA A 66 -4.16 16.16 -1.77
C ALA A 66 -3.30 15.77 -2.98
N GLY A 67 -3.75 14.84 -3.81
CA GLY A 67 -3.00 14.35 -4.96
C GLY A 67 -2.73 12.85 -4.87
N GLU A 68 -1.99 12.33 -5.83
CA GLU A 68 -1.65 10.92 -5.84
C GLU A 68 -0.48 10.63 -4.93
N VAL A 69 -0.55 9.50 -4.22
CA VAL A 69 0.52 9.02 -3.35
C VAL A 69 0.70 7.53 -3.55
N ASN A 70 1.88 7.02 -3.21
CA ASN A 70 2.16 5.59 -3.22
C ASN A 70 2.12 5.04 -1.80
N LEU A 71 1.33 4.00 -1.62
CA LEU A 71 1.28 3.25 -0.37
C LEU A 71 2.06 1.96 -0.54
N TRP A 72 3.11 1.80 0.24
CA TRP A 72 3.93 0.60 0.23
C TRP A 72 3.33 -0.41 1.22
N VAL A 73 2.77 -1.48 0.68
CA VAL A 73 2.00 -2.46 1.45
C VAL A 73 2.85 -3.70 1.69
N ARG A 74 3.17 -3.92 2.96
CA ARG A 74 3.94 -5.09 3.39
C ARG A 74 3.56 -5.48 4.82
N GLY A 75 3.93 -6.68 5.22
CA GLY A 75 3.73 -7.14 6.60
C GLY A 75 2.26 -7.13 7.01
N GLN A 76 1.99 -6.59 8.18
CA GLN A 76 0.64 -6.57 8.76
C GLN A 76 -0.36 -5.79 7.91
N MET A 77 0.14 -4.81 7.15
CA MET A 77 -0.73 -4.02 6.28
C MET A 77 -1.32 -4.88 5.16
N VAL A 78 -0.56 -5.84 4.64
CA VAL A 78 -1.06 -6.77 3.61
C VAL A 78 -2.27 -7.53 4.14
N SER A 79 -2.14 -8.08 5.35
CA SER A 79 -3.22 -8.85 5.98
C SER A 79 -4.44 -7.97 6.24
N ALA A 80 -4.22 -6.77 6.75
CA ALA A 80 -5.31 -5.84 7.04
C ALA A 80 -6.10 -5.47 5.79
N ILE A 81 -5.39 -5.18 4.69
CA ILE A 81 -6.04 -4.82 3.43
C ILE A 81 -6.74 -6.01 2.80
N ARG A 82 -6.13 -7.20 2.82
CA ARG A 82 -6.75 -8.41 2.29
C ARG A 82 -8.02 -8.75 3.03
N GLU A 83 -8.00 -8.66 4.34
CA GLU A 83 -9.18 -8.91 5.16
C GLU A 83 -10.29 -7.91 4.86
N ALA A 84 -9.94 -6.63 4.76
CA ALA A 84 -10.91 -5.59 4.45
C ALA A 84 -11.52 -5.78 3.05
N ALA A 85 -10.70 -6.15 2.07
CA ALA A 85 -11.18 -6.42 0.71
C ALA A 85 -12.10 -7.63 0.68
N HIS A 86 -11.75 -8.66 1.42
CA HIS A 86 -12.57 -9.87 1.54
C HIS A 86 -13.93 -9.56 2.17
N THR A 87 -13.92 -8.80 3.25
CA THR A 87 -15.16 -8.37 3.93
C THR A 87 -16.06 -7.57 2.98
N ALA A 88 -15.46 -6.74 2.13
CA ALA A 88 -16.20 -5.92 1.17
C ALA A 88 -16.57 -6.69 -0.11
N SER A 89 -16.16 -7.95 -0.21
CA SER A 89 -16.38 -8.80 -1.41
C SER A 89 -15.75 -8.20 -2.68
N VAL A 90 -14.61 -7.56 -2.51
CA VAL A 90 -13.87 -6.93 -3.61
C VAL A 90 -12.87 -7.94 -4.16
N LYS A 91 -12.86 -8.13 -5.47
CA LYS A 91 -11.95 -9.07 -6.13
C LYS A 91 -10.72 -8.41 -6.73
N GLN A 92 -10.76 -7.11 -6.95
CA GLN A 92 -9.60 -6.36 -7.40
C GLN A 92 -9.57 -5.01 -6.70
N MET A 93 -8.37 -4.54 -6.40
CA MET A 93 -8.21 -3.31 -5.63
C MET A 93 -8.33 -2.05 -6.49
N VAL A 94 -7.92 -2.10 -7.75
CA VAL A 94 -8.01 -0.92 -8.63
C VAL A 94 -9.46 -0.49 -8.75
N GLY A 95 -9.71 0.78 -8.51
CA GLY A 95 -11.04 1.36 -8.53
C GLY A 95 -11.74 1.39 -7.19
N THR A 96 -11.19 0.73 -6.17
CA THR A 96 -11.78 0.75 -4.83
C THR A 96 -11.32 1.96 -4.05
N THR A 97 -12.09 2.33 -3.03
CA THR A 97 -11.66 3.31 -2.04
C THR A 97 -11.02 2.56 -0.89
N LEU A 98 -9.77 2.89 -0.59
CA LEU A 98 -9.00 2.27 0.47
C LEU A 98 -8.66 3.30 1.53
N ALA A 99 -8.92 2.96 2.79
CA ALA A 99 -8.45 3.72 3.93
C ALA A 99 -7.58 2.81 4.79
N VAL A 100 -6.41 3.29 5.17
CA VAL A 100 -5.49 2.55 6.05
C VAL A 100 -5.07 3.47 7.18
N GLN A 101 -5.21 2.98 8.39
CA GLN A 101 -4.82 3.71 9.60
C GLN A 101 -3.77 2.92 10.36
N PHE A 102 -2.73 3.62 10.78
CA PHE A 102 -1.74 3.09 11.70
C PHE A 102 -2.33 3.16 13.12
N THR A 103 -2.48 2.01 13.77
CA THR A 103 -3.14 1.97 15.09
C THR A 103 -2.17 1.91 16.25
N GLY A 104 -0.92 1.57 16.00
CA GLY A 104 0.10 1.48 17.04
C GLY A 104 1.04 0.31 16.80
N LEU A 105 1.83 0.00 17.79
CA LEU A 105 2.77 -1.10 17.72
C LEU A 105 2.20 -2.31 18.45
N GLY A 106 2.44 -3.48 17.88
CA GLY A 106 2.11 -4.74 18.54
C GLY A 106 3.17 -5.12 19.56
N GLU A 107 3.05 -6.32 20.13
CA GLU A 107 4.03 -6.82 21.06
C GLU A 107 5.34 -7.15 20.35
N ALA A 108 6.45 -6.66 20.90
CA ALA A 108 7.77 -7.03 20.42
C ALA A 108 8.13 -8.40 20.95
N LYS A 109 8.45 -9.32 20.05
CA LYS A 109 9.03 -10.60 20.44
C LYS A 109 10.51 -10.42 20.70
N LYS A 110 11.07 -11.23 21.60
CA LYS A 110 12.48 -11.16 21.93
C LYS A 110 13.34 -11.26 20.65
N GLY A 111 14.19 -10.25 20.45
CA GLY A 111 15.06 -10.20 19.28
C GLY A 111 14.42 -9.58 18.03
N PHE A 112 13.17 -9.14 18.11
CA PHE A 112 12.47 -8.54 17.00
C PHE A 112 11.90 -7.18 17.35
N HIS A 113 11.79 -6.32 16.36
CA HIS A 113 11.09 -5.04 16.53
C HIS A 113 9.60 -5.28 16.64
N ALA A 114 8.93 -4.42 17.39
CA ALA A 114 7.47 -4.46 17.47
C ALA A 114 6.86 -4.21 16.09
N PRO A 115 5.94 -5.05 15.65
CA PRO A 115 5.29 -4.83 14.35
C PRO A 115 4.36 -3.63 14.41
N LYS A 116 4.29 -2.89 13.32
CA LYS A 116 3.28 -1.86 13.14
C LYS A 116 1.94 -2.52 12.83
N LEU A 117 0.92 -2.08 13.53
CA LEU A 117 -0.43 -2.60 13.35
C LEU A 117 -1.26 -1.59 12.56
N PHE A 118 -2.11 -2.11 11.70
CA PHE A 118 -2.92 -1.30 10.80
C PHE A 118 -4.36 -1.75 10.81
N LYS A 119 -5.23 -0.79 10.61
CA LYS A 119 -6.64 -1.01 10.32
C LYS A 119 -6.88 -0.59 8.88
N ALA A 120 -7.63 -1.39 8.14
CA ALA A 120 -7.95 -1.05 6.77
C ALA A 120 -9.44 -1.16 6.55
N GLN A 121 -9.94 -0.30 5.67
CA GLN A 121 -11.31 -0.35 5.19
C GLN A 121 -11.29 -0.24 3.69
N VAL A 122 -12.01 -1.13 3.03
CA VAL A 122 -12.14 -1.13 1.58
C VAL A 122 -13.61 -0.96 1.25
N LYS A 123 -13.90 -0.02 0.37
CA LYS A 123 -15.24 0.14 -0.19
C LYS A 123 -15.18 -0.14 -1.67
N PRO A 124 -16.16 -0.85 -2.24
CA PRO A 124 -16.25 -0.99 -3.68
C PRO A 124 -16.19 0.40 -4.29
N GLY A 125 -15.46 0.51 -5.40
CA GLY A 125 -15.31 1.80 -6.04
C GLY A 125 -16.67 2.38 -6.39
N SER A 126 -16.75 3.71 -6.29
CA SER A 126 -17.90 4.41 -6.81
C SER A 126 -17.76 4.47 -8.32
N THR A 127 -17.60 3.30 -8.92
CA THR A 127 -17.70 3.21 -10.37
C THR A 127 -19.09 3.63 -10.74
N VAL A 128 -19.15 4.64 -11.57
CA VAL A 128 -20.42 5.02 -12.16
C VAL A 128 -20.87 3.82 -12.96
N THR A 129 -21.91 3.17 -12.52
CA THR A 129 -22.48 2.03 -13.24
C THR A 129 -23.37 2.56 -14.36
N ALA A 130 -23.76 1.65 -15.25
CA ALA A 130 -24.71 2.02 -16.28
C ALA A 130 -26.01 2.57 -15.68
N ASP A 131 -26.38 2.04 -14.52
CA ASP A 131 -27.57 2.51 -13.81
C ASP A 131 -27.43 3.94 -13.33
N ASP A 132 -26.22 4.32 -12.89
CA ASP A 132 -25.95 5.67 -12.45
C ASP A 132 -26.00 6.67 -13.61
N LEU A 133 -25.76 6.19 -14.82
CA LEU A 133 -25.78 7.02 -16.03
C LEU A 133 -27.18 7.19 -16.59
N LEU A 134 -28.09 6.38 -16.18
CA LEU A 134 -29.47 6.43 -16.66
C LEU A 134 -30.35 7.37 -15.78
#